data_4a3ee28da31090524a5d5081346d34da
#
_entry.id   4a3ee28da31090524a5d5081346d34da
#
_cell.length_a   1.000
_cell.length_b   1.000
_cell.length_c   1.000
_cell.angle_alpha   90.00
_cell.angle_beta   90.00
_cell.angle_gamma   90.00
#
_symmetry.space_group_name_H-M   'P 1'
#
loop_
_entity.id
_entity.type
_entity.pdbx_description
1 polymer ?
#
loop_
_entity_poly.entity_id
_entity_poly.type
_entity_poly.pdbx_seq_one_letter_code
_entity_poly.pdbx_strand_id
1 'polypeptide(L)'
;GNPDGVVRTNPGPFVPVLPLFGSDPLLGTNPDFHPMKGPMITQSLRGMANHGPMHWRGDRTGGNDAPSAQPNTGTFDENAAFEAFNPAFVSLLGRGAELSSDQMQAFADFALQITYPPNPIRNLDNSLTPAQQAGRDFFFGVTSDPNGACESCHRLDPSANPGEGRFAGFFGTDGRTGFDGGPQTFKIPHLRNMYQKVGMFGTGATNGSLGPDPFLGDQVRGFGFNHDGTIPDMFHFNSGFDANARNPVGIPLGPEGTQIKRNLEQFMLAFDSNLAPIVGQQVTLTAASPQAVSARIDLLMARAGAGDCDLVAKGHIAGDEVGFLYLGGGRFQGDRQARPAILDRDLRRLALATGAELTYTCVPPGSGTRIAIDRDLDGALDGDERAAGSDPADPRSTP
;
A
#
# COMPACT_ATOMS: atom_id res chain seq x y z
N GLY A 1 -4.20 -13.08 -24.25
CA GLY A 1 -4.41 -13.90 -25.42
C GLY A 1 -4.57 -15.36 -25.03
N ASN A 2 -5.18 -16.15 -25.86
CA ASN A 2 -5.30 -17.58 -25.63
C ASN A 2 -3.91 -18.23 -25.87
N PRO A 3 -3.26 -18.83 -24.86
CA PRO A 3 -1.87 -19.30 -24.98
C PRO A 3 -1.72 -20.52 -25.95
N ASP A 4 -2.80 -21.19 -26.23
CA ASP A 4 -2.79 -22.34 -27.19
C ASP A 4 -3.18 -21.96 -28.61
N GLY A 5 -3.46 -20.67 -28.88
CA GLY A 5 -3.86 -20.17 -30.21
C GLY A 5 -5.26 -20.61 -30.67
N VAL A 6 -5.99 -21.36 -29.86
CA VAL A 6 -7.33 -21.84 -30.22
C VAL A 6 -8.36 -20.77 -29.91
N VAL A 7 -9.06 -20.28 -30.91
CA VAL A 7 -10.17 -19.35 -30.72
C VAL A 7 -11.34 -20.09 -30.07
N ARG A 8 -11.64 -19.75 -28.84
CA ARG A 8 -12.78 -20.28 -28.09
C ARG A 8 -13.82 -19.19 -27.90
N THR A 9 -15.07 -19.53 -28.14
CA THR A 9 -16.17 -18.58 -27.88
C THR A 9 -16.36 -18.41 -26.38
N ASN A 10 -16.02 -17.22 -25.90
CA ASN A 10 -16.36 -16.78 -24.57
C ASN A 10 -17.56 -15.82 -24.70
N PRO A 11 -18.61 -15.97 -23.89
CA PRO A 11 -19.78 -15.09 -23.93
C PRO A 11 -19.51 -13.62 -23.60
N GLY A 12 -18.28 -13.27 -23.35
CA GLY A 12 -17.83 -11.89 -23.10
C GLY A 12 -17.24 -11.68 -21.71
N PRO A 13 -16.50 -10.59 -21.54
CA PRO A 13 -15.73 -10.36 -20.31
C PRO A 13 -16.58 -10.07 -19.08
N PHE A 14 -17.87 -9.82 -19.24
CA PHE A 14 -18.79 -9.42 -18.17
C PHE A 14 -19.86 -10.47 -17.84
N VAL A 15 -19.87 -11.56 -18.55
CA VAL A 15 -20.74 -12.67 -18.17
C VAL A 15 -19.91 -13.59 -17.30
N PRO A 16 -20.22 -13.71 -15.98
CA PRO A 16 -19.66 -14.80 -15.22
C PRO A 16 -19.93 -16.06 -16.02
N VAL A 17 -18.90 -16.83 -16.33
CA VAL A 17 -19.09 -18.16 -16.90
C VAL A 17 -19.72 -18.97 -15.79
N LEU A 18 -21.05 -18.90 -15.72
CA LEU A 18 -21.79 -19.65 -14.73
C LEU A 18 -21.48 -21.14 -14.95
N PRO A 19 -21.39 -21.91 -13.88
CA PRO A 19 -21.24 -23.37 -13.92
C PRO A 19 -22.32 -24.08 -14.77
N LEU A 20 -23.37 -23.34 -15.14
CA LEU A 20 -24.51 -23.76 -15.95
C LEU A 20 -24.14 -24.36 -17.31
N PHE A 21 -22.95 -24.10 -17.83
CA PHE A 21 -22.56 -24.58 -19.16
C PHE A 21 -21.51 -25.69 -19.17
N GLY A 22 -21.25 -26.29 -18.01
CA GLY A 22 -20.34 -27.43 -17.95
C GLY A 22 -18.88 -27.11 -18.32
N SER A 23 -18.48 -25.86 -18.17
CA SER A 23 -17.19 -25.36 -18.66
C SER A 23 -16.24 -24.92 -17.53
N ASP A 24 -16.62 -25.20 -16.29
CA ASP A 24 -15.78 -24.91 -15.11
C ASP A 24 -14.76 -26.04 -14.91
N PRO A 25 -13.47 -25.79 -15.10
CA PRO A 25 -12.44 -26.79 -14.86
C PRO A 25 -12.36 -27.26 -13.40
N LEU A 26 -12.87 -26.48 -12.44
CA LEU A 26 -12.96 -26.88 -11.05
C LEU A 26 -14.06 -27.91 -10.80
N LEU A 27 -15.07 -27.96 -11.66
CA LEU A 27 -16.13 -28.96 -11.63
C LEU A 27 -15.83 -30.18 -12.53
N GLY A 28 -14.68 -30.18 -13.17
CA GLY A 28 -14.20 -31.34 -13.96
C GLY A 28 -14.97 -31.63 -15.23
N THR A 29 -15.74 -30.69 -15.77
CA THR A 29 -16.68 -30.93 -16.87
C THR A 29 -16.14 -30.60 -18.25
N ASN A 30 -15.06 -29.83 -18.35
CA ASN A 30 -14.38 -29.63 -19.64
C ASN A 30 -12.90 -29.24 -19.43
N PRO A 31 -11.97 -30.19 -19.43
CA PRO A 31 -10.54 -29.93 -19.24
C PRO A 31 -9.91 -29.05 -20.34
N ASP A 32 -10.56 -28.90 -21.48
CA ASP A 32 -10.06 -28.11 -22.61
C ASP A 32 -10.57 -26.66 -22.60
N PHE A 33 -11.37 -26.28 -21.61
CA PHE A 33 -11.89 -24.92 -21.50
C PHE A 33 -10.87 -23.99 -20.86
N HIS A 34 -10.34 -23.09 -21.65
CA HIS A 34 -9.47 -22.01 -21.20
C HIS A 34 -10.24 -20.69 -21.30
N PRO A 35 -10.81 -20.19 -20.22
CA PRO A 35 -11.55 -18.94 -20.26
C PRO A 35 -10.63 -17.79 -20.66
N MET A 36 -11.13 -16.89 -21.48
CA MET A 36 -10.42 -15.64 -21.76
C MET A 36 -10.29 -14.85 -20.45
N LYS A 37 -9.12 -14.23 -20.27
CA LYS A 37 -8.83 -13.47 -19.04
C LYS A 37 -9.82 -12.35 -18.73
N GLY A 38 -10.56 -11.86 -19.67
CA GLY A 38 -11.33 -10.66 -19.52
C GLY A 38 -10.45 -9.41 -19.27
N PRO A 39 -11.02 -8.24 -19.18
CA PRO A 39 -10.31 -7.04 -18.78
C PRO A 39 -9.86 -7.14 -17.32
N MET A 40 -8.62 -6.72 -17.05
CA MET A 40 -8.08 -6.57 -15.72
C MET A 40 -7.64 -5.14 -15.52
N ILE A 41 -8.00 -4.55 -14.38
CA ILE A 41 -7.54 -3.21 -14.03
C ILE A 41 -6.03 -3.21 -13.81
N THR A 42 -5.39 -2.10 -14.16
CA THR A 42 -3.95 -1.93 -13.95
C THR A 42 -3.63 -1.92 -12.47
N GLN A 43 -2.72 -2.78 -12.06
CA GLN A 43 -2.21 -2.78 -10.69
C GLN A 43 -1.18 -1.67 -10.49
N SER A 44 -1.12 -1.13 -9.27
CA SER A 44 -0.07 -0.21 -8.88
C SER A 44 1.28 -0.94 -8.80
N LEU A 45 2.35 -0.26 -9.21
CA LEU A 45 3.73 -0.70 -8.94
C LEU A 45 4.20 -0.33 -7.51
N ARG A 46 3.36 0.35 -6.74
CA ARG A 46 3.67 0.67 -5.35
C ARG A 46 3.40 -0.53 -4.46
N GLY A 47 4.22 -0.68 -3.43
CA GLY A 47 4.04 -1.68 -2.40
C GLY A 47 4.16 -3.12 -2.91
N MET A 48 5.07 -3.39 -3.85
CA MET A 48 5.29 -4.75 -4.35
C MET A 48 6.11 -5.59 -3.37
N ALA A 49 7.05 -4.97 -2.65
CA ALA A 49 7.87 -5.69 -1.69
C ALA A 49 7.04 -6.20 -0.50
N ASN A 50 7.29 -7.43 -0.10
CA ASN A 50 6.66 -8.12 1.03
C ASN A 50 5.11 -8.28 0.92
N HIS A 51 4.59 -8.37 -0.30
CA HIS A 51 3.15 -8.58 -0.55
C HIS A 51 2.84 -9.90 -1.28
N GLY A 52 3.82 -10.79 -1.37
CA GLY A 52 3.66 -12.09 -2.01
C GLY A 52 3.65 -12.03 -3.54
N PRO A 53 3.00 -12.97 -4.20
CA PRO A 53 3.05 -13.12 -5.65
C PRO A 53 2.59 -11.87 -6.37
N MET A 54 3.26 -11.53 -7.45
CA MET A 54 2.88 -10.43 -8.33
C MET A 54 1.80 -10.85 -9.31
N HIS A 55 1.19 -9.87 -9.97
CA HIS A 55 0.11 -10.09 -10.90
C HIS A 55 -1.24 -10.44 -10.24
N TRP A 56 -2.37 -10.14 -10.90
CA TRP A 56 -3.69 -10.48 -10.37
C TRP A 56 -3.86 -11.97 -10.08
N ARG A 57 -3.23 -12.81 -10.89
CA ARG A 57 -3.33 -14.26 -10.76
C ARG A 57 -2.33 -14.86 -9.75
N GLY A 58 -1.42 -14.06 -9.23
CA GLY A 58 -0.37 -14.54 -8.35
C GLY A 58 0.57 -15.55 -9.02
N ASP A 59 0.76 -15.44 -10.34
CA ASP A 59 1.53 -16.34 -11.15
C ASP A 59 2.97 -15.89 -11.39
N ARG A 60 3.42 -14.86 -10.67
CA ARG A 60 4.80 -14.37 -10.65
C ARG A 60 5.37 -14.46 -9.25
N THR A 61 6.12 -15.51 -9.00
CA THR A 61 6.64 -15.86 -7.68
C THR A 61 8.16 -15.82 -7.58
N GLY A 62 8.86 -15.74 -8.73
CA GLY A 62 10.31 -15.88 -8.79
C GLY A 62 10.84 -17.32 -8.67
N GLY A 63 10.00 -18.24 -8.21
CA GLY A 63 10.38 -19.66 -8.05
C GLY A 63 9.59 -20.61 -8.93
N ASN A 64 8.42 -20.21 -9.39
CA ASN A 64 7.55 -21.04 -10.21
C ASN A 64 6.61 -20.18 -11.09
N ASP A 65 7.14 -19.71 -12.20
CA ASP A 65 6.51 -18.72 -13.08
C ASP A 65 5.80 -19.34 -14.31
N ALA A 66 5.61 -20.63 -14.35
CA ALA A 66 4.83 -21.24 -15.43
C ALA A 66 3.41 -20.63 -15.43
N PRO A 67 2.87 -20.22 -16.60
CA PRO A 67 1.62 -19.45 -16.68
C PRO A 67 0.40 -20.11 -16.03
N SER A 68 0.40 -21.42 -15.91
CA SER A 68 -0.63 -22.21 -15.21
C SER A 68 -0.19 -22.69 -13.84
N ALA A 69 1.09 -22.56 -13.52
CA ALA A 69 1.60 -22.94 -12.23
C ALA A 69 1.05 -21.99 -11.18
N GLN A 70 0.61 -22.56 -10.13
CA GLN A 70 -0.16 -21.89 -9.11
C GLN A 70 0.29 -22.35 -7.75
N PRO A 71 1.56 -22.18 -7.38
CA PRO A 71 1.99 -22.61 -6.08
C PRO A 71 1.30 -21.76 -5.02
N ASN A 72 0.46 -22.39 -4.23
CA ASN A 72 0.12 -21.90 -2.90
C ASN A 72 1.25 -22.24 -1.93
N THR A 73 2.31 -22.83 -2.43
CA THR A 73 3.48 -23.30 -1.70
C THR A 73 4.73 -22.95 -2.51
N GLY A 74 5.81 -22.68 -1.85
CA GLY A 74 7.09 -22.48 -2.51
C GLY A 74 7.81 -21.23 -2.05
N THR A 75 8.99 -21.03 -2.60
CA THR A 75 9.83 -19.89 -2.29
C THR A 75 9.34 -18.68 -3.09
N PHE A 76 9.18 -17.56 -2.42
CA PHE A 76 8.91 -16.28 -3.06
C PHE A 76 10.20 -15.48 -3.12
N ASP A 77 10.45 -14.95 -4.28
CA ASP A 77 11.54 -14.01 -4.55
C ASP A 77 10.96 -12.88 -5.39
N GLU A 78 10.62 -11.77 -4.74
CA GLU A 78 10.01 -10.63 -5.43
C GLU A 78 10.95 -10.01 -6.45
N ASN A 79 12.27 -10.08 -6.22
CA ASN A 79 13.25 -9.59 -7.18
C ASN A 79 13.22 -10.44 -8.46
N ALA A 80 13.37 -11.76 -8.33
CA ALA A 80 13.27 -12.68 -9.45
C ALA A 80 11.89 -12.63 -10.13
N ALA A 81 10.81 -12.48 -9.33
CA ALA A 81 9.46 -12.32 -9.88
C ALA A 81 9.31 -11.06 -10.73
N PHE A 82 9.94 -9.95 -10.32
CA PHE A 82 9.96 -8.72 -11.09
C PHE A 82 10.83 -8.86 -12.34
N GLU A 83 11.99 -9.46 -12.25
CA GLU A 83 12.91 -9.70 -13.37
C GLU A 83 12.26 -10.56 -14.47
N ALA A 84 11.38 -11.49 -14.09
CA ALA A 84 10.63 -12.32 -15.04
C ALA A 84 9.68 -11.53 -15.97
N PHE A 85 9.47 -10.23 -15.74
CA PHE A 85 8.79 -9.33 -16.67
C PHE A 85 9.69 -8.80 -17.81
N ASN A 86 10.98 -9.11 -17.84
CA ASN A 86 11.91 -8.63 -18.88
C ASN A 86 11.43 -8.86 -20.33
N PRO A 87 10.85 -10.01 -20.71
CA PRO A 87 10.30 -10.20 -22.05
C PRO A 87 9.23 -9.19 -22.47
N ALA A 88 8.56 -8.55 -21.51
CA ALA A 88 7.55 -7.53 -21.79
C ALA A 88 8.14 -6.25 -22.41
N PHE A 89 9.41 -5.97 -22.20
CA PHE A 89 10.09 -4.83 -22.82
C PHE A 89 10.13 -4.99 -24.36
N VAL A 90 10.27 -6.21 -24.83
CA VAL A 90 10.20 -6.51 -26.27
C VAL A 90 8.73 -6.67 -26.72
N SER A 91 7.99 -7.56 -26.06
CA SER A 91 6.68 -8.01 -26.53
C SER A 91 5.55 -7.00 -26.38
N LEU A 92 5.64 -6.12 -25.35
CA LEU A 92 4.59 -5.13 -25.07
C LEU A 92 5.06 -3.69 -25.29
N LEU A 93 6.34 -3.38 -25.01
CA LEU A 93 6.86 -2.02 -25.09
C LEU A 93 7.62 -1.75 -26.39
N GLY A 94 7.81 -2.77 -27.24
CA GLY A 94 8.37 -2.62 -28.59
C GLY A 94 9.88 -2.36 -28.63
N ARG A 95 10.64 -2.72 -27.59
CA ARG A 95 12.11 -2.68 -27.67
C ARG A 95 12.62 -3.71 -28.66
N GLY A 96 13.78 -3.44 -29.26
CA GLY A 96 14.48 -4.39 -30.15
C GLY A 96 15.13 -5.58 -29.43
N ALA A 97 15.34 -5.46 -28.10
CA ALA A 97 15.90 -6.51 -27.26
C ALA A 97 15.44 -6.34 -25.82
N GLU A 98 15.57 -7.40 -25.03
CA GLU A 98 15.39 -7.37 -23.59
C GLU A 98 16.43 -6.46 -22.92
N LEU A 99 16.18 -6.07 -21.68
CA LEU A 99 17.17 -5.40 -20.85
C LEU A 99 18.28 -6.40 -20.48
N SER A 100 19.51 -5.90 -20.26
CA SER A 100 20.55 -6.74 -19.65
C SER A 100 20.17 -7.10 -18.22
N SER A 101 20.78 -8.15 -17.66
CA SER A 101 20.58 -8.54 -16.26
C SER A 101 20.81 -7.38 -15.30
N ASP A 102 21.92 -6.64 -15.47
CA ASP A 102 22.26 -5.51 -14.59
C ASP A 102 21.22 -4.38 -14.68
N GLN A 103 20.72 -4.10 -15.88
CA GLN A 103 19.66 -3.10 -16.07
C GLN A 103 18.35 -3.54 -15.42
N MET A 104 18.02 -4.83 -15.57
CA MET A 104 16.78 -5.36 -14.99
C MET A 104 16.87 -5.45 -13.47
N GLN A 105 18.04 -5.80 -12.92
CA GLN A 105 18.30 -5.77 -11.48
C GLN A 105 18.16 -4.36 -10.91
N ALA A 106 18.80 -3.37 -11.54
CA ALA A 106 18.68 -1.97 -11.10
C ALA A 106 17.21 -1.47 -11.16
N PHE A 107 16.44 -1.95 -12.13
CA PHE A 107 15.01 -1.62 -12.21
C PHE A 107 14.19 -2.33 -11.13
N ALA A 108 14.48 -3.59 -10.83
CA ALA A 108 13.85 -4.32 -9.72
C ALA A 108 14.16 -3.64 -8.38
N ASP A 109 15.43 -3.32 -8.12
CA ASP A 109 15.86 -2.61 -6.90
C ASP A 109 15.10 -1.28 -6.71
N PHE A 110 14.95 -0.52 -7.78
CA PHE A 110 14.17 0.73 -7.73
C PHE A 110 12.67 0.45 -7.49
N ALA A 111 12.09 -0.47 -8.26
CA ALA A 111 10.64 -0.72 -8.22
C ALA A 111 10.18 -1.28 -6.87
N LEU A 112 10.97 -2.14 -6.25
CA LEU A 112 10.68 -2.71 -4.93
C LEU A 112 10.78 -1.70 -3.78
N GLN A 113 11.43 -0.56 -3.98
CA GLN A 113 11.48 0.54 -3.00
C GLN A 113 10.26 1.46 -3.06
N ILE A 114 9.42 1.35 -4.10
CA ILE A 114 8.26 2.23 -4.26
C ILE A 114 7.17 1.81 -3.28
N THR A 115 6.99 2.58 -2.21
CA THR A 115 5.99 2.34 -1.17
C THR A 115 4.65 3.03 -1.47
N TYR A 116 3.59 2.59 -0.79
CA TYR A 116 2.34 3.34 -0.76
C TYR A 116 2.50 4.63 0.04
N PRO A 117 1.85 5.73 -0.39
CA PRO A 117 1.83 6.96 0.40
C PRO A 117 1.05 6.75 1.70
N PRO A 118 1.21 7.67 2.67
CA PRO A 118 0.38 7.68 3.86
C PRO A 118 -1.11 7.66 3.52
N ASN A 119 -1.90 6.89 4.26
CA ASN A 119 -3.34 6.83 4.04
C ASN A 119 -4.02 8.12 4.55
N PRO A 120 -4.65 8.94 3.67
CA PRO A 120 -5.25 10.21 4.06
C PRO A 120 -6.58 10.06 4.82
N ILE A 121 -7.16 8.85 4.83
CA ILE A 121 -8.43 8.57 5.52
C ILE A 121 -8.20 8.29 7.01
N ARG A 122 -7.01 7.80 7.36
CA ARG A 122 -6.65 7.50 8.74
C ARG A 122 -6.24 8.77 9.50
N ASN A 123 -6.54 8.83 10.80
CA ASN A 123 -6.16 9.96 11.63
C ASN A 123 -4.63 10.15 11.67
N LEU A 124 -4.17 11.39 11.76
CA LEU A 124 -2.74 11.71 11.76
C LEU A 124 -1.99 11.16 12.98
N ASP A 125 -2.68 10.91 14.08
CA ASP A 125 -2.15 10.24 15.26
C ASP A 125 -2.16 8.71 15.15
N ASN A 126 -2.50 8.20 13.96
CA ASN A 126 -2.61 6.79 13.63
C ASN A 126 -3.77 6.06 14.34
N SER A 127 -4.64 6.75 15.04
CA SER A 127 -5.85 6.19 15.65
C SER A 127 -6.94 5.87 14.62
N LEU A 128 -7.88 5.01 15.03
CA LEU A 128 -9.09 4.72 14.27
C LEU A 128 -10.27 5.51 14.85
N THR A 129 -11.20 5.91 13.99
CA THR A 129 -12.51 6.40 14.45
C THR A 129 -13.34 5.26 15.05
N PRO A 130 -14.40 5.53 15.82
CA PRO A 130 -15.25 4.47 16.36
C PRO A 130 -15.83 3.54 15.29
N ALA A 131 -16.23 4.08 14.13
CA ALA A 131 -16.74 3.27 13.02
C ALA A 131 -15.65 2.38 12.39
N GLN A 132 -14.45 2.94 12.20
CA GLN A 132 -13.28 2.17 11.73
C GLN A 132 -12.89 1.08 12.73
N GLN A 133 -12.93 1.37 14.04
CA GLN A 133 -12.65 0.38 15.08
C GLN A 133 -13.68 -0.75 15.07
N ALA A 134 -14.98 -0.43 14.98
CA ALA A 134 -16.02 -1.45 14.86
C ALA A 134 -15.86 -2.31 13.60
N GLY A 135 -15.47 -1.70 12.48
CA GLY A 135 -15.14 -2.42 11.26
C GLY A 135 -13.93 -3.35 11.42
N ARG A 136 -12.89 -2.88 12.13
CA ARG A 136 -11.72 -3.68 12.48
C ARG A 136 -12.09 -4.88 13.34
N ASP A 137 -12.87 -4.66 14.38
CA ASP A 137 -13.27 -5.72 15.31
C ASP A 137 -14.07 -6.80 14.59
N PHE A 138 -14.94 -6.41 13.64
CA PHE A 138 -15.64 -7.35 12.78
C PHE A 138 -14.68 -8.10 11.86
N PHE A 139 -13.78 -7.40 11.19
CA PHE A 139 -12.82 -7.96 10.23
C PHE A 139 -11.97 -9.08 10.83
N PHE A 140 -11.51 -8.90 12.07
CA PHE A 140 -10.65 -9.85 12.77
C PHE A 140 -11.41 -10.91 13.54
N GLY A 141 -12.54 -10.55 14.13
CA GLY A 141 -13.19 -11.37 15.18
C GLY A 141 -14.45 -12.11 14.75
N VAL A 142 -15.05 -11.75 13.61
CA VAL A 142 -16.36 -12.31 13.23
C VAL A 142 -16.23 -13.19 12.00
N THR A 143 -16.60 -14.45 12.16
CA THR A 143 -16.77 -15.36 11.02
C THR A 143 -17.94 -14.87 10.16
N SER A 144 -17.63 -14.42 8.96
CA SER A 144 -18.60 -13.85 7.99
C SER A 144 -18.62 -14.62 6.66
N ASP A 145 -17.82 -15.67 6.56
CA ASP A 145 -17.71 -16.57 5.43
C ASP A 145 -17.48 -18.00 5.95
N PRO A 146 -17.88 -19.05 5.24
CA PRO A 146 -17.61 -20.44 5.63
C PRO A 146 -16.13 -20.75 5.89
N ASN A 147 -15.22 -19.97 5.31
CA ASN A 147 -13.78 -20.12 5.50
C ASN A 147 -13.23 -19.33 6.71
N GLY A 148 -14.04 -18.51 7.36
CA GLY A 148 -13.64 -17.77 8.57
C GLY A 148 -13.95 -16.29 8.56
N ALA A 149 -13.16 -15.53 9.32
CA ALA A 149 -13.19 -14.08 9.32
C ALA A 149 -12.43 -13.52 8.10
N CYS A 150 -12.61 -12.24 7.78
CA CYS A 150 -11.88 -11.60 6.67
C CYS A 150 -10.35 -11.76 6.80
N GLU A 151 -9.83 -11.66 8.03
CA GLU A 151 -8.40 -11.82 8.34
C GLU A 151 -7.89 -13.23 8.04
N SER A 152 -8.72 -14.25 8.03
CA SER A 152 -8.27 -15.63 7.74
C SER A 152 -7.66 -15.77 6.33
N CYS A 153 -8.06 -14.89 5.40
CA CYS A 153 -7.49 -14.81 4.04
C CYS A 153 -6.67 -13.53 3.85
N HIS A 154 -7.13 -12.39 4.36
CA HIS A 154 -6.46 -11.10 4.24
C HIS A 154 -5.58 -10.83 5.47
N ARG A 155 -4.41 -11.45 5.52
CA ARG A 155 -3.46 -11.37 6.65
C ARG A 155 -2.89 -9.98 6.80
N LEU A 156 -3.22 -9.27 7.88
CA LEU A 156 -2.73 -7.92 8.16
C LEU A 156 -1.40 -7.89 8.91
N ASP A 157 -1.11 -8.94 9.63
CA ASP A 157 0.14 -9.10 10.36
C ASP A 157 0.98 -10.20 9.70
N PRO A 158 2.07 -9.83 9.00
CA PRO A 158 2.95 -10.82 8.39
C PRO A 158 3.54 -11.82 9.39
N SER A 159 3.75 -11.40 10.64
CA SER A 159 4.31 -12.28 11.68
C SER A 159 3.31 -13.33 12.18
N ALA A 160 2.03 -13.03 12.08
CA ALA A 160 0.94 -13.93 12.42
C ALA A 160 0.52 -14.84 11.26
N ASN A 161 1.06 -14.64 10.07
CA ASN A 161 0.80 -15.49 8.92
C ASN A 161 1.66 -16.77 9.02
N PRO A 162 1.10 -17.90 9.43
CA PRO A 162 1.90 -19.04 9.93
C PRO A 162 2.59 -19.87 8.85
N GLY A 163 2.34 -19.61 7.59
CA GLY A 163 3.06 -20.26 6.52
C GLY A 163 2.81 -21.76 6.36
N GLU A 164 1.67 -22.24 6.70
CA GLU A 164 1.29 -23.65 6.48
C GLU A 164 1.22 -24.00 4.98
N GLY A 165 2.38 -24.01 4.34
CA GLY A 165 2.50 -24.22 2.90
C GLY A 165 1.94 -23.09 2.04
N ARG A 166 1.72 -21.91 2.62
CA ARG A 166 1.18 -20.69 1.99
C ARG A 166 2.16 -19.53 2.12
N PHE A 167 1.74 -18.32 1.86
CA PHE A 167 2.60 -17.14 1.74
C PHE A 167 2.94 -16.53 3.11
N ALA A 168 3.65 -17.29 3.94
CA ALA A 168 4.09 -16.83 5.25
C ALA A 168 4.90 -15.53 5.16
N GLY A 169 4.64 -14.62 6.09
CA GLY A 169 5.37 -13.37 6.19
C GLY A 169 4.97 -12.30 5.17
N PHE A 170 4.02 -12.57 4.28
CA PHE A 170 3.54 -11.58 3.33
C PHE A 170 2.30 -10.85 3.85
N PHE A 171 2.39 -9.52 3.82
CA PHE A 171 1.32 -8.68 4.32
C PHE A 171 0.06 -8.81 3.46
N GLY A 172 -1.06 -9.07 4.13
CA GLY A 172 -2.39 -8.99 3.53
C GLY A 172 -2.76 -10.10 2.55
N THR A 173 -1.97 -11.16 2.43
CA THR A 173 -2.30 -12.28 1.54
C THR A 173 -2.05 -13.63 2.17
N ASP A 174 -2.97 -14.56 1.98
CA ASP A 174 -2.82 -15.97 2.34
C ASP A 174 -2.87 -16.86 1.08
N GLY A 175 -2.35 -16.37 -0.03
CA GLY A 175 -2.27 -17.14 -1.26
C GLY A 175 -3.29 -16.74 -2.30
N ARG A 176 -4.01 -17.72 -2.83
CA ARG A 176 -4.94 -17.53 -3.94
C ARG A 176 -6.23 -18.28 -3.75
N THR A 177 -7.27 -17.75 -4.34
CA THR A 177 -8.60 -18.33 -4.27
C THR A 177 -9.35 -18.22 -5.59
N GLY A 178 -10.29 -19.13 -5.84
CA GLY A 178 -11.31 -19.03 -6.87
C GLY A 178 -12.58 -18.38 -6.35
N PHE A 179 -12.47 -17.48 -5.41
CA PHE A 179 -13.55 -16.91 -4.62
C PHE A 179 -14.70 -16.31 -5.46
N ASP A 180 -14.38 -15.66 -6.55
CA ASP A 180 -15.37 -15.05 -7.45
C ASP A 180 -16.08 -16.07 -8.37
N GLY A 181 -15.92 -17.37 -8.07
CA GLY A 181 -16.62 -18.45 -8.78
C GLY A 181 -16.20 -18.57 -10.25
N GLY A 182 -15.18 -17.84 -10.63
CA GLY A 182 -14.63 -17.89 -11.96
C GLY A 182 -13.74 -19.12 -12.16
N PRO A 183 -13.49 -19.50 -13.41
CA PRO A 183 -12.59 -20.61 -13.75
C PRO A 183 -11.11 -20.25 -13.55
N GLN A 184 -10.82 -19.10 -12.98
CA GLN A 184 -9.47 -18.62 -12.66
C GLN A 184 -9.33 -18.43 -11.17
N THR A 185 -8.15 -18.74 -10.66
CA THR A 185 -7.75 -18.35 -9.32
C THR A 185 -7.03 -17.00 -9.35
N PHE A 186 -7.29 -16.18 -8.36
CA PHE A 186 -6.65 -14.90 -8.16
C PHE A 186 -5.89 -14.89 -6.85
N LYS A 187 -4.85 -14.09 -6.77
CA LYS A 187 -4.19 -13.83 -5.51
C LYS A 187 -5.15 -13.07 -4.57
N ILE A 188 -5.11 -13.40 -3.29
CA ILE A 188 -5.81 -12.65 -2.25
C ILE A 188 -5.08 -11.32 -2.09
N PRO A 189 -5.75 -10.17 -2.31
CA PRO A 189 -5.09 -8.87 -2.30
C PRO A 189 -4.77 -8.38 -0.89
N HIS A 190 -3.72 -7.60 -0.76
CA HIS A 190 -3.23 -7.07 0.52
C HIS A 190 -4.05 -5.90 1.09
N LEU A 191 -5.08 -5.43 0.43
CA LEU A 191 -6.03 -4.38 0.84
C LEU A 191 -5.43 -2.98 1.11
N ARG A 192 -4.16 -2.74 0.88
CA ARG A 192 -3.57 -1.40 0.98
C ARG A 192 -4.06 -0.50 -0.14
N ASN A 193 -4.19 0.80 0.15
CA ASN A 193 -4.53 1.82 -0.84
C ASN A 193 -5.94 1.69 -1.44
N MET A 194 -6.89 1.10 -0.70
CA MET A 194 -8.26 0.87 -1.18
C MET A 194 -9.00 2.18 -1.49
N TYR A 195 -8.72 3.26 -0.77
CA TYR A 195 -9.36 4.56 -0.99
C TYR A 195 -9.14 5.13 -2.40
N GLN A 196 -8.05 4.76 -3.08
CA GLN A 196 -7.77 5.19 -4.45
C GLN A 196 -8.55 4.39 -5.50
N LYS A 197 -9.13 3.26 -5.12
CA LYS A 197 -9.90 2.40 -6.03
C LYS A 197 -11.38 2.74 -6.07
N VAL A 198 -11.87 3.53 -5.11
CA VAL A 198 -13.29 3.92 -5.04
C VAL A 198 -13.71 4.60 -6.33
N GLY A 199 -14.71 4.05 -6.99
CA GLY A 199 -15.22 4.48 -8.27
C GLY A 199 -15.39 3.28 -9.19
N MET A 200 -15.90 3.54 -10.39
CA MET A 200 -16.14 2.48 -11.36
C MET A 200 -15.84 2.98 -12.76
N PHE A 201 -15.13 2.17 -13.54
CA PHE A 201 -14.76 2.53 -14.90
C PHE A 201 -15.42 1.59 -15.90
N GLY A 202 -16.35 2.15 -16.67
CA GLY A 202 -16.85 1.48 -17.88
C GLY A 202 -17.87 0.37 -17.71
N THR A 203 -18.50 0.21 -16.55
CA THR A 203 -19.65 -0.70 -16.42
C THR A 203 -20.97 0.07 -16.46
N GLY A 204 -21.96 -0.54 -17.07
CA GLY A 204 -23.30 0.05 -17.16
C GLY A 204 -24.01 0.15 -15.81
N ALA A 205 -25.16 0.83 -15.83
CA ALA A 205 -25.95 1.18 -14.65
C ALA A 205 -26.51 0.01 -13.83
N THR A 206 -26.27 -1.22 -14.22
CA THR A 206 -26.74 -2.40 -13.50
C THR A 206 -25.64 -3.42 -13.37
N ASN A 207 -25.15 -3.63 -12.17
CA ASN A 207 -24.35 -4.79 -11.84
C ASN A 207 -25.29 -5.84 -11.22
N GLY A 208 -25.76 -6.76 -12.06
CA GLY A 208 -26.73 -7.78 -11.65
C GLY A 208 -26.23 -8.77 -10.57
N SER A 209 -24.95 -8.72 -10.22
CA SER A 209 -24.37 -9.66 -9.25
C SER A 209 -24.43 -9.14 -7.80
N LEU A 210 -24.66 -7.85 -7.58
CA LEU A 210 -24.48 -7.22 -6.25
C LEU A 210 -25.69 -6.46 -5.74
N GLY A 211 -26.86 -6.66 -6.33
CA GLY A 211 -28.11 -6.06 -5.88
C GLY A 211 -28.62 -4.91 -6.77
N PRO A 212 -29.77 -4.33 -6.42
CA PRO A 212 -30.54 -3.45 -7.29
C PRO A 212 -30.06 -1.99 -7.30
N ASP A 213 -28.95 -1.66 -6.65
CA ASP A 213 -28.52 -0.27 -6.59
C ASP A 213 -27.99 0.19 -7.94
N PRO A 214 -28.60 1.23 -8.50
CA PRO A 214 -28.14 1.78 -9.74
C PRO A 214 -26.75 2.42 -9.60
N PHE A 215 -26.01 2.45 -10.67
CA PHE A 215 -24.82 3.25 -10.81
C PHE A 215 -25.06 4.70 -10.34
N LEU A 216 -24.24 5.18 -9.44
CA LEU A 216 -24.42 6.47 -8.77
C LEU A 216 -23.91 7.68 -9.58
N GLY A 217 -23.89 7.60 -10.90
CA GLY A 217 -23.43 8.66 -11.80
C GLY A 217 -22.00 8.48 -12.28
N ASP A 218 -21.48 9.48 -12.99
CA ASP A 218 -20.14 9.45 -13.58
C ASP A 218 -19.07 9.43 -12.47
N GLN A 219 -18.50 8.29 -12.23
CA GLN A 219 -17.44 8.06 -11.26
C GLN A 219 -16.09 8.01 -11.99
N VAL A 220 -15.28 9.03 -11.77
CA VAL A 220 -14.00 9.17 -12.46
C VAL A 220 -12.80 9.02 -11.50
N ARG A 221 -13.01 8.51 -10.28
CA ARG A 221 -11.95 8.51 -9.27
C ARG A 221 -11.03 7.32 -9.41
N GLY A 222 -11.54 6.13 -9.25
CA GLY A 222 -10.76 4.91 -9.27
C GLY A 222 -11.25 3.94 -10.33
N PHE A 223 -10.60 2.80 -10.40
CA PHE A 223 -10.94 1.74 -11.35
C PHE A 223 -11.95 0.73 -10.79
N GLY A 224 -12.43 0.93 -9.58
CA GLY A 224 -13.29 -0.03 -8.88
C GLY A 224 -12.53 -1.17 -8.22
N PHE A 225 -13.31 -2.09 -7.69
CA PHE A 225 -12.83 -3.28 -6.97
C PHE A 225 -13.07 -4.53 -7.80
N ASN A 226 -12.60 -5.68 -7.31
CA ASN A 226 -12.31 -6.87 -8.07
C ASN A 226 -11.19 -6.67 -9.09
N HIS A 227 -10.79 -7.76 -9.75
CA HIS A 227 -9.76 -7.72 -10.78
C HIS A 227 -10.18 -6.93 -12.03
N ASP A 228 -11.48 -6.79 -12.26
CA ASP A 228 -12.09 -6.16 -13.46
C ASP A 228 -12.70 -4.78 -13.18
N GLY A 229 -12.72 -4.33 -11.92
CA GLY A 229 -13.27 -3.03 -11.57
C GLY A 229 -14.79 -2.95 -11.58
N THR A 230 -15.49 -4.08 -11.50
CA THR A 230 -16.97 -4.13 -11.60
C THR A 230 -17.70 -3.63 -10.35
N ILE A 231 -17.00 -3.50 -9.22
CA ILE A 231 -17.58 -3.07 -7.94
C ILE A 231 -17.13 -1.66 -7.62
N PRO A 232 -18.03 -0.69 -7.38
CA PRO A 232 -17.69 0.72 -7.24
C PRO A 232 -17.10 1.08 -5.88
N ASP A 233 -17.48 0.39 -4.82
CA ASP A 233 -17.09 0.70 -3.44
C ASP A 233 -17.06 -0.55 -2.57
N MET A 234 -16.55 -0.38 -1.34
CA MET A 234 -16.42 -1.50 -0.40
C MET A 234 -17.74 -1.90 0.26
N PHE A 235 -18.71 -1.01 0.31
CA PHE A 235 -20.04 -1.37 0.80
C PHE A 235 -20.71 -2.41 -0.11
N HIS A 236 -20.66 -2.18 -1.42
CA HIS A 236 -21.20 -3.13 -2.40
C HIS A 236 -20.36 -4.43 -2.44
N PHE A 237 -19.03 -4.34 -2.32
CA PHE A 237 -18.19 -5.52 -2.20
C PHE A 237 -18.60 -6.38 -1.00
N ASN A 238 -18.79 -5.76 0.16
CA ASN A 238 -19.18 -6.46 1.38
C ASN A 238 -20.57 -7.08 1.31
N SER A 239 -21.42 -6.65 0.36
CA SER A 239 -22.74 -7.28 0.14
C SER A 239 -22.62 -8.69 -0.45
N GLY A 240 -21.48 -9.03 -1.03
CA GLY A 240 -21.18 -10.41 -1.43
C GLY A 240 -21.10 -11.39 -0.26
N PHE A 241 -20.95 -10.89 0.96
CA PHE A 241 -20.89 -11.67 2.21
C PHE A 241 -22.21 -11.64 2.99
N ASP A 242 -23.28 -11.15 2.41
CA ASP A 242 -24.59 -11.14 3.08
C ASP A 242 -25.06 -12.58 3.39
N ALA A 243 -25.70 -12.74 4.54
CA ALA A 243 -26.22 -14.02 4.98
C ALA A 243 -27.25 -14.59 3.98
N ASN A 244 -27.04 -15.83 3.57
CA ASN A 244 -27.91 -16.55 2.65
C ASN A 244 -27.78 -18.07 2.85
N ALA A 245 -28.49 -18.86 2.03
CA ALA A 245 -28.48 -20.31 2.18
C ALA A 245 -27.10 -20.99 2.00
N ARG A 246 -26.18 -20.34 1.23
CA ARG A 246 -24.80 -20.83 1.02
C ARG A 246 -23.83 -20.26 2.03
N ASN A 247 -24.15 -19.11 2.61
CA ASN A 247 -23.36 -18.45 3.64
C ASN A 247 -24.25 -18.09 4.84
N PRO A 248 -24.63 -19.05 5.68
CA PRO A 248 -25.53 -18.80 6.81
C PRO A 248 -24.87 -17.99 7.95
N VAL A 249 -23.53 -17.91 7.97
CA VAL A 249 -22.76 -17.11 8.91
C VAL A 249 -22.47 -15.69 8.41
N GLY A 250 -22.97 -15.33 7.23
CA GLY A 250 -22.73 -14.05 6.59
C GLY A 250 -23.26 -12.86 7.37
N ILE A 251 -23.02 -11.68 6.80
CA ILE A 251 -23.50 -10.40 7.36
C ILE A 251 -25.04 -10.41 7.40
N PRO A 252 -25.67 -10.09 8.54
CA PRO A 252 -27.11 -10.08 8.64
C PRO A 252 -27.77 -9.13 7.61
N LEU A 253 -28.93 -9.50 7.13
CA LEU A 253 -29.73 -8.59 6.30
C LEU A 253 -30.38 -7.48 7.14
N GLY A 254 -30.70 -6.36 6.51
CA GLY A 254 -31.41 -5.24 7.15
C GLY A 254 -30.49 -4.19 7.78
N PRO A 255 -31.01 -3.35 8.69
CA PRO A 255 -30.29 -2.17 9.20
C PRO A 255 -28.98 -2.52 9.92
N GLU A 256 -28.96 -3.61 10.67
CA GLU A 256 -27.75 -4.07 11.38
C GLU A 256 -26.64 -4.43 10.40
N GLY A 257 -26.93 -5.26 9.41
CA GLY A 257 -25.96 -5.63 8.40
C GLY A 257 -25.50 -4.45 7.54
N THR A 258 -26.40 -3.51 7.26
CA THR A 258 -26.05 -2.25 6.61
C THR A 258 -25.00 -1.49 7.43
N GLN A 259 -25.19 -1.38 8.75
CA GLN A 259 -24.23 -0.71 9.63
C GLN A 259 -22.89 -1.45 9.69
N ILE A 260 -22.91 -2.78 9.75
CA ILE A 260 -21.70 -3.60 9.71
C ILE A 260 -20.93 -3.33 8.41
N LYS A 261 -21.58 -3.37 7.26
CA LYS A 261 -20.96 -3.10 5.94
C LYS A 261 -20.36 -1.70 5.88
N ARG A 262 -21.03 -0.69 6.44
CA ARG A 262 -20.49 0.68 6.51
C ARG A 262 -19.27 0.78 7.43
N ASN A 263 -19.28 0.10 8.55
CA ASN A 263 -18.14 0.07 9.47
C ASN A 263 -16.95 -0.64 8.81
N LEU A 264 -17.17 -1.77 8.14
CA LEU A 264 -16.15 -2.48 7.36
C LEU A 264 -15.57 -1.59 6.27
N GLU A 265 -16.40 -0.92 5.48
CA GLU A 265 -15.96 0.04 4.47
C GLU A 265 -15.07 1.12 5.08
N GLN A 266 -15.48 1.73 6.19
CA GLN A 266 -14.68 2.75 6.88
C GLN A 266 -13.32 2.22 7.34
N PHE A 267 -13.27 1.00 7.86
CA PHE A 267 -12.02 0.37 8.26
C PHE A 267 -11.13 0.04 7.05
N MET A 268 -11.69 -0.59 6.01
CA MET A 268 -10.93 -1.00 4.83
C MET A 268 -10.37 0.21 4.05
N LEU A 269 -11.08 1.32 4.00
CA LEU A 269 -10.58 2.56 3.41
C LEU A 269 -9.45 3.20 4.24
N ALA A 270 -9.47 3.02 5.56
CA ALA A 270 -8.43 3.48 6.47
C ALA A 270 -7.33 2.44 6.73
N PHE A 271 -7.28 1.39 5.90
CA PHE A 271 -6.32 0.31 6.06
C PHE A 271 -4.87 0.82 6.06
N ASP A 272 -4.02 0.12 6.81
CA ASP A 272 -2.61 0.49 6.93
C ASP A 272 -1.92 0.57 5.57
N SER A 273 -0.92 1.42 5.48
CA SER A 273 -0.03 1.54 4.33
C SER A 273 1.43 1.42 4.78
N ASN A 274 2.37 1.46 3.84
CA ASN A 274 3.79 1.37 4.18
C ASN A 274 4.28 2.51 5.08
N LEU A 275 3.59 3.67 5.03
CA LEU A 275 3.96 4.87 5.76
C LEU A 275 2.80 5.30 6.67
N ALA A 276 3.13 5.66 7.90
CA ALA A 276 2.14 6.19 8.84
C ALA A 276 1.53 7.52 8.34
N PRO A 277 0.28 7.84 8.73
CA PRO A 277 -0.43 9.03 8.25
C PRO A 277 0.30 10.35 8.46
N ILE A 278 1.17 10.40 9.47
CA ILE A 278 1.94 11.60 9.81
C ILE A 278 3.10 11.89 8.85
N VAL A 279 3.57 10.89 8.09
CA VAL A 279 4.69 11.06 7.15
C VAL A 279 4.32 12.05 6.05
N GLY A 280 5.23 12.99 5.77
CA GLY A 280 5.01 14.10 4.84
C GLY A 280 4.31 15.31 5.47
N GLN A 281 3.84 15.21 6.71
CA GLN A 281 3.25 16.35 7.41
C GLN A 281 4.35 17.28 7.90
N GLN A 282 4.12 18.58 7.71
CA GLN A 282 5.09 19.61 8.09
C GLN A 282 4.41 20.84 8.66
N VAL A 283 5.18 21.63 9.40
CA VAL A 283 4.79 22.94 9.92
C VAL A 283 6.00 23.84 10.12
N THR A 284 5.88 25.10 9.73
CA THR A 284 6.95 26.07 9.89
C THR A 284 6.69 26.94 11.13
N LEU A 285 7.67 26.99 12.03
CA LEU A 285 7.70 27.86 13.20
C LEU A 285 8.47 29.13 12.87
N THR A 286 7.83 30.27 13.10
CA THR A 286 8.42 31.60 13.01
C THR A 286 7.94 32.47 14.17
N ALA A 287 8.50 33.64 14.32
CA ALA A 287 8.05 34.62 15.33
C ALA A 287 6.57 35.05 15.13
N ALA A 288 6.02 34.89 13.93
CA ALA A 288 4.67 35.36 13.61
C ALA A 288 3.53 34.47 14.15
N SER A 289 3.78 33.15 14.36
CA SER A 289 2.69 32.19 14.67
C SER A 289 3.04 31.11 15.68
N PRO A 290 3.74 31.41 16.80
CA PRO A 290 4.26 30.36 17.68
C PRO A 290 3.18 29.51 18.35
N GLN A 291 2.06 30.10 18.75
CA GLN A 291 0.97 29.36 19.41
C GLN A 291 0.17 28.51 18.42
N ALA A 292 -0.05 29.02 17.22
CA ALA A 292 -0.84 28.32 16.21
C ALA A 292 -0.20 27.00 15.75
N VAL A 293 1.14 26.94 15.75
CA VAL A 293 1.89 25.78 15.26
C VAL A 293 2.35 24.83 16.38
N SER A 294 2.33 25.24 17.64
CA SER A 294 2.89 24.48 18.76
C SER A 294 2.27 23.09 18.88
N ALA A 295 0.94 22.99 18.87
CA ALA A 295 0.25 21.70 18.97
C ALA A 295 0.58 20.77 17.80
N ARG A 296 0.84 21.33 16.62
CA ARG A 296 1.25 20.54 15.46
C ARG A 296 2.65 19.98 15.62
N ILE A 297 3.59 20.77 16.11
CA ILE A 297 4.95 20.29 16.41
C ILE A 297 4.91 19.20 17.49
N ASP A 298 4.08 19.38 18.53
CA ASP A 298 3.93 18.38 19.60
C ASP A 298 3.39 17.05 19.05
N LEU A 299 2.43 17.10 18.10
CA LEU A 299 1.94 15.91 17.42
C LEU A 299 3.05 15.23 16.60
N LEU A 300 3.83 15.98 15.80
CA LEU A 300 4.94 15.43 15.03
C LEU A 300 5.97 14.75 15.95
N MET A 301 6.33 15.38 17.08
CA MET A 301 7.24 14.81 18.07
C MET A 301 6.68 13.53 18.71
N ALA A 302 5.40 13.53 19.04
CA ALA A 302 4.74 12.35 19.62
C ALA A 302 4.74 11.17 18.65
N ARG A 303 4.48 11.42 17.36
CA ARG A 303 4.49 10.36 16.33
C ARG A 303 5.90 9.87 16.03
N ALA A 304 6.90 10.76 15.98
CA ALA A 304 8.30 10.37 15.88
C ALA A 304 8.76 9.53 17.08
N GLY A 305 8.33 9.92 18.29
CA GLY A 305 8.60 9.13 19.51
C GLY A 305 7.93 7.75 19.50
N ALA A 306 6.86 7.56 18.76
CA ALA A 306 6.19 6.27 18.52
C ALA A 306 6.82 5.45 17.38
N GLY A 307 7.80 6.00 16.65
CA GLY A 307 8.44 5.32 15.52
C GLY A 307 7.71 5.43 14.19
N ASP A 308 6.69 6.25 14.09
CA ASP A 308 5.90 6.42 12.86
C ASP A 308 6.66 7.21 11.77
N CYS A 309 7.63 8.00 12.15
CA CYS A 309 8.46 8.82 11.24
C CYS A 309 9.78 9.18 11.90
N ASP A 310 10.74 9.63 11.09
CA ASP A 310 11.83 10.45 11.59
C ASP A 310 11.37 11.92 11.56
N LEU A 311 11.57 12.65 12.66
CA LEU A 311 11.24 14.08 12.67
C LEU A 311 12.50 14.89 12.42
N VAL A 312 12.44 15.70 11.39
CA VAL A 312 13.50 16.65 11.04
C VAL A 312 13.02 18.08 11.20
N ALA A 313 13.93 19.00 11.52
CA ALA A 313 13.66 20.43 11.50
C ALA A 313 14.77 21.12 10.67
N LYS A 314 14.38 21.84 9.62
CA LYS A 314 15.30 22.54 8.73
C LYS A 314 14.86 23.98 8.53
N GLY A 315 15.83 24.86 8.31
CA GLY A 315 15.56 26.26 8.06
C GLY A 315 16.78 27.15 8.26
N HIS A 316 16.54 28.37 8.72
CA HIS A 316 17.59 29.36 8.91
C HIS A 316 17.57 29.91 10.35
N ILE A 317 18.74 29.97 10.97
CA ILE A 317 18.94 30.62 12.28
C ILE A 317 20.15 31.52 12.17
N ALA A 318 19.97 32.80 12.49
CA ALA A 318 21.02 33.83 12.43
C ALA A 318 21.66 33.98 11.03
N GLY A 319 20.92 33.64 9.97
CA GLY A 319 21.40 33.70 8.59
C GLY A 319 22.03 32.42 8.07
N ASP A 320 22.34 31.47 8.95
CA ASP A 320 22.90 30.17 8.57
C ASP A 320 21.78 29.16 8.27
N GLU A 321 21.94 28.35 7.22
CA GLU A 321 21.16 27.13 7.02
C GLU A 321 21.50 26.10 8.09
N VAL A 322 20.48 25.50 8.69
CA VAL A 322 20.63 24.53 9.80
C VAL A 322 19.69 23.33 9.59
N GLY A 323 20.15 22.18 10.04
CA GLY A 323 19.38 20.95 10.09
C GLY A 323 19.42 20.31 11.47
N PHE A 324 18.31 19.70 11.87
CA PHE A 324 18.17 19.01 13.15
C PHE A 324 17.38 17.71 12.97
N LEU A 325 17.87 16.64 13.60
CA LEU A 325 17.22 15.34 13.69
C LEU A 325 16.73 15.09 15.12
N TYR A 326 15.47 14.73 15.27
CA TYR A 326 14.88 14.36 16.56
C TYR A 326 15.41 13.00 17.05
N LEU A 327 15.94 12.96 18.26
CA LEU A 327 16.51 11.78 18.88
C LEU A 327 15.56 11.10 19.90
N GLY A 328 14.32 11.61 20.05
CA GLY A 328 13.46 11.23 21.15
C GLY A 328 13.68 12.05 22.42
N GLY A 329 12.75 11.94 23.40
CA GLY A 329 12.87 12.62 24.68
C GLY A 329 12.97 14.14 24.61
N GLY A 330 12.43 14.76 23.56
CA GLY A 330 12.49 16.22 23.36
C GLY A 330 13.87 16.75 22.97
N ARG A 331 14.75 15.94 22.40
CA ARG A 331 16.11 16.32 22.01
C ARG A 331 16.30 16.24 20.50
N PHE A 332 17.07 17.18 19.97
CA PHE A 332 17.44 17.25 18.56
C PHE A 332 18.97 17.29 18.40
N GLN A 333 19.51 16.47 17.52
CA GLN A 333 20.89 16.56 17.04
C GLN A 333 20.96 17.58 15.90
N GLY A 334 21.86 18.53 15.99
CA GLY A 334 22.13 19.47 14.89
C GLY A 334 23.13 18.92 13.88
N ASP A 335 23.27 19.61 12.78
CA ASP A 335 24.17 19.32 11.65
C ASP A 335 25.65 19.69 11.92
N ARG A 336 26.04 19.87 13.19
CA ARG A 336 27.44 20.09 13.62
C ARG A 336 27.78 19.16 14.75
N GLN A 337 28.79 18.33 14.56
CA GLN A 337 29.17 17.26 15.49
C GLN A 337 29.65 17.80 16.85
N ALA A 338 30.36 18.93 16.85
CA ALA A 338 30.88 19.54 18.07
C ALA A 338 29.77 20.15 18.96
N ARG A 339 28.52 20.27 18.47
CA ARG A 339 27.41 20.80 19.24
C ARG A 339 26.61 19.70 19.93
N PRO A 340 26.36 19.81 21.24
CA PRO A 340 25.52 18.84 21.92
C PRO A 340 24.07 18.92 21.42
N ALA A 341 23.31 17.83 21.60
CA ALA A 341 21.90 17.81 21.29
C ALA A 341 21.13 18.90 22.06
N ILE A 342 20.30 19.64 21.37
CA ILE A 342 19.49 20.75 21.88
C ILE A 342 18.11 20.26 22.33
N LEU A 343 17.56 20.86 23.40
CA LEU A 343 16.19 20.60 23.83
C LEU A 343 15.19 21.32 22.91
N ASP A 344 14.04 20.69 22.66
CA ASP A 344 12.95 21.25 21.86
C ASP A 344 12.57 22.68 22.24
N ARG A 345 12.41 22.95 23.56
CA ARG A 345 12.08 24.29 24.05
C ARG A 345 13.11 25.35 23.63
N ASP A 346 14.38 24.97 23.60
CA ASP A 346 15.47 25.88 23.26
C ASP A 346 15.60 26.02 21.72
N LEU A 347 15.36 24.93 20.98
CA LEU A 347 15.27 24.97 19.52
C LEU A 347 14.13 25.87 19.05
N ARG A 348 12.93 25.72 19.61
CA ARG A 348 11.80 26.62 19.33
C ARG A 348 12.13 28.07 19.65
N ARG A 349 12.83 28.34 20.74
CA ARG A 349 13.25 29.70 21.06
C ARG A 349 14.16 30.31 20.02
N LEU A 350 15.08 29.54 19.47
CA LEU A 350 15.94 30.00 18.37
C LEU A 350 15.13 30.35 17.11
N ALA A 351 14.10 29.54 16.79
CA ALA A 351 13.23 29.78 15.63
C ALA A 351 12.35 31.04 15.78
N LEU A 352 12.20 31.59 16.99
CA LEU A 352 11.43 32.81 17.23
C LEU A 352 12.27 34.09 17.11
N ALA A 353 13.57 33.99 16.87
CA ALA A 353 14.41 35.16 16.64
C ALA A 353 14.04 35.83 15.30
N THR A 354 14.25 37.14 15.21
CA THR A 354 13.96 37.89 13.99
C THR A 354 14.75 37.34 12.80
N GLY A 355 14.05 37.00 11.71
CA GLY A 355 14.65 36.42 10.52
C GLY A 355 15.00 34.93 10.62
N ALA A 356 14.63 34.28 11.73
CA ALA A 356 14.75 32.84 11.87
C ALA A 356 13.44 32.12 11.48
N GLU A 357 13.57 30.91 10.98
CA GLU A 357 12.45 29.99 10.69
C GLU A 357 12.93 28.53 10.77
N LEU A 358 12.08 27.66 11.26
CA LEU A 358 12.32 26.22 11.23
C LEU A 358 11.06 25.50 10.77
N THR A 359 11.21 24.66 9.73
CA THR A 359 10.17 23.75 9.25
C THR A 359 10.40 22.36 9.82
N TYR A 360 9.47 21.95 10.68
CA TYR A 360 9.42 20.59 11.22
C TYR A 360 8.68 19.69 10.26
N THR A 361 9.30 18.56 9.87
CA THR A 361 8.73 17.61 8.92
C THR A 361 8.91 16.18 9.41
N CYS A 362 7.83 15.40 9.44
CA CYS A 362 7.91 13.95 9.58
C CYS A 362 8.29 13.34 8.22
N VAL A 363 9.46 12.75 8.13
CA VAL A 363 9.96 12.07 6.93
C VAL A 363 9.86 10.54 7.11
N PRO A 364 9.92 9.74 6.04
CA PRO A 364 9.89 8.29 6.17
C PRO A 364 10.94 7.79 7.17
N PRO A 365 10.62 6.79 8.01
CA PRO A 365 11.58 6.21 8.93
C PRO A 365 12.87 5.75 8.23
N GLY A 366 14.01 6.04 8.83
CA GLY A 366 15.33 5.73 8.29
C GLY A 366 15.91 6.79 7.33
N SER A 367 15.12 7.83 6.98
CA SER A 367 15.60 8.89 6.07
C SER A 367 16.03 10.18 6.77
N GLY A 368 15.83 10.26 8.08
CA GLY A 368 16.03 11.47 8.85
C GLY A 368 17.46 12.01 8.83
N THR A 369 18.46 11.15 9.01
CA THR A 369 19.87 11.54 8.96
C THR A 369 20.21 12.22 7.65
N ARG A 370 19.92 11.55 6.53
CA ARG A 370 20.21 12.05 5.19
C ARG A 370 19.48 13.37 4.86
N ILE A 371 18.28 13.52 5.37
CA ILE A 371 17.48 14.73 5.07
C ILE A 371 17.89 15.90 5.97
N ALA A 372 18.27 15.62 7.24
CA ALA A 372 18.46 16.66 8.22
C ALA A 372 19.92 17.11 8.40
N ILE A 373 20.87 16.19 8.51
CA ILE A 373 22.17 16.46 9.08
C ILE A 373 23.38 15.93 8.34
N ASP A 374 23.20 14.94 7.42
CA ASP A 374 24.30 14.29 6.68
C ASP A 374 23.70 13.83 5.33
N ARG A 375 23.78 14.69 4.32
CA ARG A 375 23.03 14.55 3.05
C ARG A 375 23.52 13.42 2.18
N ASP A 376 24.80 13.16 2.16
CA ASP A 376 25.44 12.15 1.30
C ASP A 376 25.82 10.89 2.05
N LEU A 377 25.66 10.88 3.39
CA LEU A 377 25.89 9.76 4.31
C LEU A 377 27.38 9.31 4.36
N ASP A 378 28.31 10.24 4.23
CA ASP A 378 29.73 9.96 4.35
C ASP A 378 30.23 9.99 5.81
N GLY A 379 29.39 10.48 6.75
CA GLY A 379 29.67 10.58 8.18
C GLY A 379 30.14 11.95 8.63
N ALA A 380 30.46 12.88 7.73
CA ALA A 380 30.61 14.29 8.04
C ALA A 380 29.22 14.96 8.08
N LEU A 381 29.04 15.90 8.98
CA LEU A 381 27.74 16.57 9.06
C LEU A 381 27.70 17.80 8.16
N ASP A 382 26.57 18.01 7.48
CA ASP A 382 26.34 19.11 6.53
C ASP A 382 26.85 20.49 7.02
N GLY A 383 26.66 20.79 8.30
CA GLY A 383 27.08 22.07 8.89
C GLY A 383 28.59 22.17 9.14
N ASP A 384 29.26 21.05 9.41
CA ASP A 384 30.72 20.98 9.54
C ASP A 384 31.36 21.10 8.16
N GLU A 385 30.82 20.43 7.16
CA GLU A 385 31.27 20.51 5.76
C GLU A 385 31.16 21.94 5.20
N ARG A 386 29.99 22.57 5.35
CA ARG A 386 29.81 23.98 4.96
C ARG A 386 30.83 24.89 5.64
N ALA A 387 31.15 24.63 6.91
CA ALA A 387 32.14 25.41 7.64
C ALA A 387 33.57 25.18 7.15
N ALA A 388 33.86 23.98 6.66
CA ALA A 388 35.16 23.62 6.07
C ALA A 388 35.28 24.03 4.60
N GLY A 389 34.15 24.33 3.92
CA GLY A 389 34.09 24.64 2.50
C GLY A 389 34.05 23.38 1.60
N SER A 390 33.72 22.23 2.17
CA SER A 390 33.39 21.00 1.43
C SER A 390 31.93 20.99 0.98
N ASP A 391 31.58 20.08 0.05
CA ASP A 391 30.23 19.96 -0.53
C ASP A 391 29.43 18.87 0.20
N PRO A 392 28.38 19.24 0.98
CA PRO A 392 27.54 18.27 1.69
C PRO A 392 26.78 17.26 0.83
N ALA A 393 26.89 17.33 -0.49
CA ALA A 393 26.21 16.43 -1.41
C ALA A 393 27.18 15.49 -2.18
N ASP A 394 28.48 15.64 -1.97
CA ASP A 394 29.49 14.77 -2.61
C ASP A 394 30.27 13.98 -1.54
N PRO A 395 30.01 12.67 -1.35
CA PRO A 395 30.64 11.85 -0.33
C PRO A 395 32.17 11.68 -0.48
N ARG A 396 32.76 12.31 -1.50
CA ARG A 396 34.22 12.38 -1.70
C ARG A 396 34.80 13.73 -1.27
N SER A 397 33.95 14.69 -0.91
CA SER A 397 34.31 16.05 -0.52
C SER A 397 34.19 16.18 1.00
N THR A 398 35.05 15.52 1.75
CA THR A 398 35.06 15.59 3.23
C THR A 398 35.81 16.80 3.77
N PRO A 399 35.50 17.27 5.00
CA PRO A 399 36.17 18.40 5.68
C PRO A 399 37.67 18.22 5.83
#